data_2f6a73ed199b5ca18bf7dbae4bf953d6
#
_entry.id   2f6a73ed199b5ca18bf7dbae4bf953d6
#
_cell.length_a   1.000
_cell.length_b   1.000
_cell.length_c   1.000
_cell.angle_alpha   90.00
_cell.angle_beta   90.00
_cell.angle_gamma   90.00
#
_symmetry.space_group_name_H-M   'P 1'
#
loop_
_entity.id
_entity.type
_entity.pdbx_description
1 polymer ?
#
loop_
_entity_poly.entity_id
_entity_poly.type
_entity_poly.pdbx_seq_one_letter_code
_entity_poly.pdbx_strand_id
1 'polypeptide(L)'
;MSNTHLDRATILTEALPYIQRYNGKIVVVNCGGVAMNQELRDAVATDITLLRLVGVKVVLVHGIGPEVRQALKDAGKELPVVDGFPQVNESAIDLVQETLCGKVNKTLVATLNKLGAKAIGLCGIDGGFLTAKSAGGDHPCTGELVQVDGGLLEDFLSKGYTPVVATIAQGAEDPTQVYSVSANHTAAKLAVALKAEKLIHLVAAEQLLHAPQAPPPPPPVPPPSPVAPPPPHRTLPRAHARQ
;
A
#
# COMPACT_ATOMS: atom_id res chain seq x y z
N MET A 1 -40.33 -9.28 1.52
CA MET A 1 -39.44 -8.59 2.47
C MET A 1 -38.42 -9.50 3.17
N SER A 2 -37.89 -10.58 2.61
CA SER A 2 -37.09 -11.52 3.40
C SER A 2 -35.73 -11.95 2.85
N ASN A 3 -35.30 -11.46 1.68
CA ASN A 3 -34.02 -11.91 1.12
C ASN A 3 -32.78 -11.16 1.63
N THR A 4 -32.92 -9.94 2.13
CA THR A 4 -31.78 -9.08 2.47
C THR A 4 -30.92 -9.60 3.63
N HIS A 5 -31.47 -10.31 4.58
CA HIS A 5 -30.72 -10.88 5.72
C HIS A 5 -30.03 -12.19 5.37
N LEU A 6 -30.66 -13.03 4.56
CA LEU A 6 -30.04 -14.26 4.03
C LEU A 6 -28.88 -13.93 3.10
N ASP A 7 -29.06 -12.94 2.21
CA ASP A 7 -28.03 -12.48 1.29
C ASP A 7 -26.80 -11.94 2.04
N ARG A 8 -27.01 -11.18 3.11
CA ARG A 8 -25.90 -10.68 3.96
C ARG A 8 -25.16 -11.81 4.69
N ALA A 9 -25.86 -12.79 5.21
CA ALA A 9 -25.23 -13.95 5.84
C ALA A 9 -24.43 -14.77 4.83
N THR A 10 -24.95 -14.95 3.62
CA THR A 10 -24.24 -15.63 2.53
C THR A 10 -22.95 -14.92 2.17
N ILE A 11 -22.98 -13.58 1.96
CA ILE A 11 -21.79 -12.78 1.66
C ILE A 11 -20.72 -12.96 2.74
N LEU A 12 -21.09 -12.92 4.02
CA LEU A 12 -20.14 -13.13 5.12
C LEU A 12 -19.54 -14.54 5.13
N THR A 13 -20.35 -15.54 4.82
CA THR A 13 -19.89 -16.93 4.72
C THR A 13 -18.93 -17.13 3.54
N GLU A 14 -19.22 -16.52 2.42
CA GLU A 14 -18.34 -16.51 1.22
C GLU A 14 -17.03 -15.76 1.47
N ALA A 15 -17.03 -14.73 2.30
CA ALA A 15 -15.84 -13.99 2.67
C ALA A 15 -14.91 -14.76 3.66
N LEU A 16 -15.44 -15.71 4.42
CA LEU A 16 -14.72 -16.39 5.50
C LEU A 16 -13.40 -17.06 5.05
N PRO A 17 -13.31 -17.79 3.92
CA PRO A 17 -12.07 -18.38 3.44
C PRO A 17 -10.99 -17.33 3.15
N TYR A 18 -11.39 -16.17 2.61
CA TYR A 18 -10.48 -15.06 2.34
C TYR A 18 -9.98 -14.42 3.64
N ILE A 19 -10.86 -14.19 4.60
CA ILE A 19 -10.50 -13.68 5.93
C ILE A 19 -9.48 -14.60 6.58
N GLN A 20 -9.72 -15.91 6.60
CA GLN A 20 -8.79 -16.90 7.14
C GLN A 20 -7.44 -16.90 6.43
N ARG A 21 -7.45 -16.79 5.09
CA ARG A 21 -6.23 -16.78 4.26
C ARG A 21 -5.37 -15.57 4.52
N TYR A 22 -5.98 -14.39 4.66
CA TYR A 22 -5.25 -13.11 4.75
C TYR A 22 -5.06 -12.62 6.19
N ASN A 23 -5.66 -13.27 7.20
CA ASN A 23 -5.44 -12.91 8.59
C ASN A 23 -3.95 -12.98 8.95
N GLY A 24 -3.43 -11.90 9.55
CA GLY A 24 -2.02 -11.76 9.90
C GLY A 24 -1.08 -11.45 8.73
N LYS A 25 -1.55 -11.51 7.47
CA LYS A 25 -0.75 -11.23 6.27
C LYS A 25 -0.62 -9.72 6.04
N ILE A 26 0.50 -9.32 5.43
CA ILE A 26 0.72 -7.94 5.02
C ILE A 26 0.18 -7.73 3.60
N VAL A 27 -0.57 -6.66 3.41
CA VAL A 27 -1.06 -6.20 2.11
C VAL A 27 -0.64 -4.75 1.92
N VAL A 28 0.05 -4.47 0.83
CA VAL A 28 0.39 -3.10 0.42
C VAL A 28 -0.67 -2.60 -0.54
N VAL A 29 -1.29 -1.46 -0.22
CA VAL A 29 -2.28 -0.80 -1.06
C VAL A 29 -1.70 0.51 -1.58
N ASN A 30 -1.55 0.62 -2.88
CA ASN A 30 -1.13 1.85 -3.54
C ASN A 30 -2.34 2.57 -4.11
N CYS A 31 -2.63 3.74 -3.58
CA CYS A 31 -3.65 4.63 -4.13
C CYS A 31 -3.06 5.70 -5.07
N GLY A 32 -1.74 5.66 -5.31
CA GLY A 32 -1.04 6.47 -6.31
C GLY A 32 -1.37 7.95 -6.23
N GLY A 33 -1.56 8.54 -7.41
CA GLY A 33 -2.07 9.89 -7.59
C GLY A 33 -3.53 9.91 -8.04
N VAL A 34 -4.31 8.89 -7.70
CA VAL A 34 -5.73 8.84 -8.03
C VAL A 34 -6.45 10.04 -7.41
N ALA A 35 -7.24 10.71 -8.22
CA ALA A 35 -8.12 11.77 -7.75
C ALA A 35 -9.13 11.17 -6.76
N MET A 36 -8.78 11.18 -5.50
CA MET A 36 -9.71 10.81 -4.46
C MET A 36 -10.58 12.02 -4.12
N ASN A 37 -11.77 12.09 -4.74
CA ASN A 37 -12.81 12.93 -4.17
C ASN A 37 -13.15 12.44 -2.75
N GLN A 38 -13.90 13.21 -1.99
CA GLN A 38 -14.22 12.85 -0.61
C GLN A 38 -14.90 11.49 -0.50
N GLU A 39 -15.82 11.19 -1.42
CA GLU A 39 -16.61 9.96 -1.45
C GLU A 39 -15.72 8.71 -1.66
N LEU A 40 -14.81 8.77 -2.64
CA LEU A 40 -13.87 7.67 -2.90
C LEU A 40 -12.86 7.50 -1.76
N ARG A 41 -12.43 8.59 -1.13
CA ARG A 41 -11.56 8.57 0.05
C ARG A 41 -12.21 7.86 1.23
N ASP A 42 -13.49 8.17 1.49
CA ASP A 42 -14.26 7.55 2.57
C ASP A 42 -14.51 6.05 2.27
N ALA A 43 -14.78 5.69 1.02
CA ALA A 43 -14.93 4.30 0.60
C ALA A 43 -13.62 3.50 0.81
N VAL A 44 -12.50 3.99 0.30
CA VAL A 44 -11.18 3.36 0.47
C VAL A 44 -10.82 3.24 1.96
N ALA A 45 -11.07 4.27 2.75
CA ALA A 45 -10.81 4.23 4.18
C ALA A 45 -11.67 3.20 4.90
N THR A 46 -12.92 3.02 4.48
CA THR A 46 -13.82 1.99 4.99
C THR A 46 -13.29 0.59 4.68
N ASP A 47 -12.88 0.34 3.43
CA ASP A 47 -12.33 -0.95 3.01
C ASP A 47 -11.03 -1.30 3.74
N ILE A 48 -10.10 -0.33 3.89
CA ILE A 48 -8.86 -0.53 4.64
C ILE A 48 -9.16 -0.82 6.11
N THR A 49 -10.12 -0.10 6.70
CA THR A 49 -10.51 -0.34 8.10
C THR A 49 -11.13 -1.74 8.26
N LEU A 50 -11.96 -2.18 7.33
CA LEU A 50 -12.51 -3.53 7.31
C LEU A 50 -11.40 -4.58 7.22
N LEU A 51 -10.47 -4.46 6.27
CA LEU A 51 -9.32 -5.36 6.15
C LEU A 51 -8.54 -5.46 7.47
N ARG A 52 -8.29 -4.32 8.12
CA ARG A 52 -7.63 -4.30 9.42
C ARG A 52 -8.44 -5.01 10.51
N LEU A 53 -9.75 -4.80 10.57
CA LEU A 53 -10.63 -5.42 11.57
C LEU A 53 -10.66 -6.94 11.44
N VAL A 54 -10.54 -7.48 10.23
CA VAL A 54 -10.44 -8.93 10.00
C VAL A 54 -9.01 -9.47 10.13
N GLY A 55 -8.08 -8.66 10.63
CA GLY A 55 -6.72 -9.09 10.98
C GLY A 55 -5.68 -8.95 9.87
N VAL A 56 -6.01 -8.34 8.73
CA VAL A 56 -5.03 -8.04 7.67
C VAL A 56 -4.17 -6.85 8.11
N LYS A 57 -2.85 -6.93 7.90
CA LYS A 57 -1.89 -5.86 8.16
C LYS A 57 -1.75 -5.01 6.89
N VAL A 58 -2.29 -3.79 6.89
CA VAL A 58 -2.32 -2.94 5.70
C VAL A 58 -1.29 -1.84 5.79
N VAL A 59 -0.52 -1.64 4.70
CA VAL A 59 0.31 -0.45 4.44
C VAL A 59 -0.30 0.29 3.26
N LEU A 60 -0.66 1.55 3.46
CA LEU A 60 -1.20 2.42 2.42
C LEU A 60 -0.08 3.31 1.87
N VAL A 61 0.08 3.35 0.55
CA VAL A 61 1.06 4.21 -0.15
C VAL A 61 0.31 5.22 -1.00
N HIS A 62 0.70 6.48 -0.94
CA HIS A 62 0.13 7.53 -1.79
C HIS A 62 1.21 8.45 -2.34
N GLY A 63 0.96 9.06 -3.48
CA GLY A 63 1.87 9.94 -4.19
C GLY A 63 1.23 11.26 -4.60
N ILE A 64 1.87 11.93 -5.58
CA ILE A 64 1.39 13.21 -6.11
C ILE A 64 0.04 13.02 -6.79
N GLY A 65 -0.99 13.59 -6.17
CA GLY A 65 -2.37 13.62 -6.64
C GLY A 65 -2.84 15.02 -7.03
N PRO A 66 -4.15 15.20 -7.23
CA PRO A 66 -4.74 16.47 -7.61
C PRO A 66 -4.47 17.60 -6.63
N GLU A 67 -4.46 17.31 -5.32
CA GLU A 67 -4.24 18.32 -4.28
C GLU A 67 -2.84 18.94 -4.39
N VAL A 68 -1.81 18.12 -4.66
CA VAL A 68 -0.44 18.59 -4.86
C VAL A 68 -0.34 19.39 -6.17
N ARG A 69 -0.97 18.90 -7.24
CA ARG A 69 -0.99 19.61 -8.54
C ARG A 69 -1.69 20.95 -8.43
N GLN A 70 -2.78 21.03 -7.67
CA GLN A 70 -3.51 22.28 -7.45
C GLN A 70 -2.67 23.26 -6.63
N ALA A 71 -2.02 22.81 -5.55
CA ALA A 71 -1.14 23.67 -4.75
C ALA A 71 0.02 24.24 -5.59
N LEU A 72 0.61 23.43 -6.46
CA LEU A 72 1.64 23.89 -7.38
C LEU A 72 1.12 24.91 -8.37
N LYS A 73 -0.05 24.66 -8.97
CA LYS A 73 -0.68 25.60 -9.91
C LYS A 73 -1.00 26.93 -9.24
N ASP A 74 -1.51 26.91 -8.01
CA ASP A 74 -1.82 28.12 -7.23
C ASP A 74 -0.55 28.93 -6.91
N ALA A 75 0.61 28.25 -6.81
CA ALA A 75 1.92 28.86 -6.64
C ALA A 75 2.60 29.21 -7.97
N GLY A 76 1.91 29.10 -9.12
CA GLY A 76 2.47 29.36 -10.44
C GLY A 76 3.56 28.38 -10.88
N LYS A 77 3.54 27.15 -10.34
CA LYS A 77 4.49 26.09 -10.65
C LYS A 77 3.79 24.95 -11.38
N GLU A 78 4.48 24.34 -12.31
CA GLU A 78 4.00 23.16 -13.03
C GLU A 78 5.02 22.03 -12.94
N LEU A 79 4.52 20.80 -12.89
CA LEU A 79 5.35 19.61 -12.97
C LEU A 79 5.18 18.98 -14.35
N PRO A 80 6.23 18.92 -15.17
CA PRO A 80 6.19 18.13 -16.38
C PRO A 80 5.99 16.67 -16.05
N VAL A 81 5.35 15.94 -16.95
CA VAL A 81 5.08 14.51 -16.80
C VAL A 81 5.87 13.76 -17.85
N VAL A 82 6.77 12.87 -17.42
CA VAL A 82 7.54 11.98 -18.29
C VAL A 82 7.15 10.56 -17.97
N ASP A 83 6.77 9.77 -18.97
CA ASP A 83 6.33 8.38 -18.84
C ASP A 83 5.23 8.18 -17.76
N GLY A 84 4.33 9.16 -17.64
CA GLY A 84 3.24 9.11 -16.65
C GLY A 84 3.64 9.56 -15.23
N PHE A 85 4.90 9.95 -14.98
CA PHE A 85 5.37 10.38 -13.67
C PHE A 85 5.66 11.89 -13.64
N PRO A 86 5.15 12.60 -12.61
CA PRO A 86 5.49 14.01 -12.40
C PRO A 86 6.98 14.15 -12.10
N GLN A 87 7.64 15.08 -12.79
CA GLN A 87 9.04 15.39 -12.59
C GLN A 87 9.19 16.61 -11.69
N VAL A 88 9.95 16.46 -10.60
CA VAL A 88 10.06 17.48 -9.55
C VAL A 88 11.44 18.14 -9.62
N ASN A 89 11.45 19.46 -9.70
CA ASN A 89 12.65 20.29 -9.66
C ASN A 89 12.84 20.94 -8.28
N GLU A 90 13.98 21.59 -8.07
CA GLU A 90 14.34 22.24 -6.81
C GLU A 90 13.32 23.31 -6.37
N SER A 91 12.74 24.05 -7.33
CA SER A 91 11.77 25.10 -6.98
C SER A 91 10.42 24.55 -6.48
N ALA A 92 10.12 23.29 -6.74
CA ALA A 92 8.83 22.66 -6.42
C ALA A 92 8.89 21.68 -5.25
N ILE A 93 10.06 21.13 -4.91
CA ILE A 93 10.18 20.02 -3.95
C ILE A 93 9.62 20.35 -2.58
N ASP A 94 9.89 21.55 -2.06
CA ASP A 94 9.40 21.96 -0.73
C ASP A 94 7.88 21.98 -0.70
N LEU A 95 7.23 22.58 -1.71
CA LEU A 95 5.78 22.63 -1.79
C LEU A 95 5.15 21.24 -2.01
N VAL A 96 5.84 20.38 -2.77
CA VAL A 96 5.43 18.98 -2.94
C VAL A 96 5.48 18.26 -1.59
N GLN A 97 6.58 18.38 -0.84
CA GLN A 97 6.74 17.77 0.47
C GLN A 97 5.69 18.28 1.46
N GLU A 98 5.54 19.60 1.60
CA GLU A 98 4.57 20.23 2.50
C GLU A 98 3.15 19.74 2.23
N THR A 99 2.74 19.77 0.96
CA THR A 99 1.38 19.37 0.57
C THR A 99 1.19 17.87 0.73
N LEU A 100 2.14 17.07 0.27
CA LEU A 100 2.01 15.62 0.28
C LEU A 100 2.07 15.06 1.70
N CYS A 101 3.06 15.44 2.50
CA CYS A 101 3.25 14.93 3.85
C CYS A 101 2.37 15.63 4.89
N GLY A 102 2.15 16.93 4.75
CA GLY A 102 1.35 17.73 5.69
C GLY A 102 -0.15 17.62 5.42
N LYS A 103 -0.60 17.96 4.23
CA LYS A 103 -2.04 18.03 3.91
C LYS A 103 -2.62 16.67 3.51
N VAL A 104 -2.08 16.05 2.45
CA VAL A 104 -2.68 14.84 1.87
C VAL A 104 -2.54 13.65 2.84
N ASN A 105 -1.32 13.39 3.31
CA ASN A 105 -1.05 12.31 4.25
C ASN A 105 -1.90 12.43 5.52
N LYS A 106 -1.92 13.60 6.16
CA LYS A 106 -2.66 13.79 7.42
C LYS A 106 -4.18 13.77 7.23
N THR A 107 -4.68 14.16 6.07
CA THR A 107 -6.10 14.01 5.74
C THR A 107 -6.49 12.52 5.63
N LEU A 108 -5.68 11.70 4.95
CA LEU A 108 -5.90 10.25 4.88
C LEU A 108 -5.83 9.60 6.26
N VAL A 109 -4.83 9.95 7.07
CA VAL A 109 -4.69 9.47 8.45
C VAL A 109 -5.90 9.84 9.30
N ALA A 110 -6.39 11.09 9.23
CA ALA A 110 -7.54 11.54 9.97
C ALA A 110 -8.82 10.77 9.56
N THR A 111 -9.01 10.56 8.25
CA THR A 111 -10.16 9.80 7.73
C THR A 111 -10.13 8.34 8.22
N LEU A 112 -8.98 7.67 8.15
CA LEU A 112 -8.79 6.30 8.64
C LEU A 112 -9.02 6.22 10.16
N ASN A 113 -8.47 7.17 10.93
CA ASN A 113 -8.60 7.18 12.39
C ASN A 113 -10.04 7.45 12.84
N LYS A 114 -10.81 8.25 12.10
CA LYS A 114 -12.25 8.44 12.33
C LYS A 114 -13.01 7.11 12.28
N LEU A 115 -12.56 6.16 11.46
CA LEU A 115 -13.13 4.83 11.33
C LEU A 115 -12.48 3.78 12.27
N GLY A 116 -11.51 4.17 13.09
CA GLY A 116 -10.84 3.28 14.05
C GLY A 116 -9.67 2.47 13.50
N ALA A 117 -9.10 2.87 12.35
CA ALA A 117 -8.01 2.13 11.70
C ALA A 117 -6.64 2.25 12.40
N LYS A 118 -6.49 3.09 13.45
CA LYS A 118 -5.21 3.37 14.11
C LYS A 118 -4.10 3.72 13.10
N ALA A 119 -4.41 4.61 12.16
CA ALA A 119 -3.49 5.01 11.12
C ALA A 119 -2.38 5.91 11.67
N ILE A 120 -1.16 5.74 11.13
CA ILE A 120 0.00 6.60 11.36
C ILE A 120 0.56 7.07 10.03
N GLY A 121 0.77 8.38 9.87
CA GLY A 121 1.29 8.96 8.64
C GLY A 121 2.80 9.13 8.70
N LEU A 122 3.48 8.60 7.70
CA LEU A 122 4.92 8.59 7.55
C LEU A 122 5.31 9.02 6.13
N CYS A 123 6.56 9.46 5.98
CA CYS A 123 7.25 9.56 4.71
C CYS A 123 8.65 8.92 4.84
N GLY A 124 9.36 8.73 3.76
CA GLY A 124 10.64 8.02 3.78
C GLY A 124 11.75 8.64 4.62
N ILE A 125 11.59 9.93 4.98
CA ILE A 125 12.52 10.65 5.86
C ILE A 125 12.38 10.16 7.32
N ASP A 126 11.16 9.74 7.72
CA ASP A 126 10.90 9.27 9.07
C ASP A 126 11.69 7.99 9.34
N GLY A 127 12.71 8.05 10.19
CA GLY A 127 13.62 6.94 10.43
C GLY A 127 14.49 6.53 9.24
N GLY A 128 14.47 7.29 8.13
CA GLY A 128 15.30 7.03 6.97
C GLY A 128 14.94 5.75 6.19
N PHE A 129 13.71 5.27 6.31
CA PHE A 129 13.35 3.97 5.75
C PHE A 129 13.21 3.94 4.22
N LEU A 130 13.13 5.11 3.55
CA LEU A 130 13.25 5.23 2.10
C LEU A 130 14.41 6.15 1.76
N THR A 131 15.41 5.64 1.06
CA THR A 131 16.50 6.46 0.52
C THR A 131 16.49 6.45 -0.99
N ALA A 132 16.83 7.59 -1.59
CA ALA A 132 16.81 7.79 -3.03
C ALA A 132 18.05 8.56 -3.48
N LYS A 133 18.34 8.46 -4.76
CA LYS A 133 19.26 9.31 -5.50
C LYS A 133 18.49 10.07 -6.58
N SER A 134 19.06 11.16 -7.09
CA SER A 134 18.47 11.84 -8.24
C SER A 134 18.31 10.87 -9.42
N ALA A 135 17.18 10.95 -10.09
CA ALA A 135 16.98 10.23 -11.36
C ALA A 135 17.76 10.88 -12.52
N GLY A 136 18.35 12.04 -12.28
CA GLY A 136 19.13 12.81 -13.26
C GLY A 136 18.30 13.75 -14.12
N GLY A 137 18.94 14.41 -15.08
CA GLY A 137 18.30 15.34 -16.01
C GLY A 137 17.91 16.69 -15.38
N ASP A 138 16.93 17.37 -15.99
CA ASP A 138 16.47 18.70 -15.61
C ASP A 138 15.59 18.76 -14.37
N HIS A 139 15.35 17.59 -13.73
CA HIS A 139 14.46 17.43 -12.57
C HIS A 139 15.18 16.73 -11.42
N PRO A 140 16.16 17.40 -10.79
CA PRO A 140 17.08 16.76 -9.84
C PRO A 140 16.39 16.25 -8.58
N CYS A 141 15.20 16.74 -8.23
CA CYS A 141 14.43 16.29 -7.06
C CYS A 141 13.44 15.14 -7.36
N THR A 142 13.42 14.64 -8.61
CA THR A 142 12.82 13.36 -8.93
C THR A 142 13.78 12.25 -8.54
N GLY A 143 13.36 11.36 -7.65
CA GLY A 143 14.22 10.34 -7.07
C GLY A 143 13.98 8.94 -7.61
N GLU A 144 15.08 8.19 -7.71
CA GLU A 144 15.07 6.74 -7.85
C GLU A 144 15.41 6.09 -6.50
N LEU A 145 14.54 5.21 -6.01
CA LEU A 145 14.75 4.52 -4.73
C LEU A 145 15.98 3.62 -4.79
N VAL A 146 16.92 3.85 -3.88
CA VAL A 146 18.13 3.06 -3.68
C VAL A 146 17.88 1.95 -2.66
N GLN A 147 17.32 2.33 -1.51
CA GLN A 147 17.07 1.40 -0.41
C GLN A 147 15.67 1.61 0.16
N VAL A 148 15.08 0.51 0.59
CA VAL A 148 13.81 0.46 1.33
C VAL A 148 14.01 -0.46 2.53
N ASP A 149 13.91 0.11 3.74
CA ASP A 149 13.91 -0.64 4.99
C ASP A 149 12.47 -0.86 5.48
N GLY A 150 12.04 -2.12 5.52
CA GLY A 150 10.72 -2.49 6.00
C GLY A 150 10.58 -2.52 7.53
N GLY A 151 11.68 -2.53 8.28
CA GLY A 151 11.69 -2.77 9.73
C GLY A 151 10.83 -1.79 10.52
N LEU A 152 10.93 -0.48 10.21
CA LEU A 152 10.09 0.54 10.85
C LEU A 152 8.59 0.26 10.64
N LEU A 153 8.20 -0.14 9.45
CA LEU A 153 6.80 -0.44 9.14
C LEU A 153 6.34 -1.75 9.80
N GLU A 154 7.20 -2.77 9.87
CA GLU A 154 6.91 -4.02 10.57
C GLU A 154 6.64 -3.77 12.05
N ASP A 155 7.40 -2.88 12.70
CA ASP A 155 7.19 -2.48 14.10
C ASP A 155 5.82 -1.83 14.30
N PHE A 156 5.42 -0.90 13.44
CA PHE A 156 4.09 -0.30 13.51
C PHE A 156 2.98 -1.32 13.25
N LEU A 157 3.13 -2.18 12.24
CA LEU A 157 2.18 -3.24 11.93
C LEU A 157 2.05 -4.25 13.07
N SER A 158 3.16 -4.57 13.76
CA SER A 158 3.14 -5.49 14.92
C SER A 158 2.34 -4.93 16.10
N LYS A 159 2.35 -3.61 16.28
CA LYS A 159 1.59 -2.87 17.30
C LYS A 159 0.15 -2.53 16.86
N GLY A 160 -0.26 -3.03 15.71
CA GLY A 160 -1.62 -2.88 15.17
C GLY A 160 -1.91 -1.50 14.57
N TYR A 161 -0.89 -0.73 14.19
CA TYR A 161 -1.06 0.49 13.41
C TYR A 161 -1.21 0.19 11.92
N THR A 162 -1.79 1.13 11.20
CA THR A 162 -1.87 1.14 9.74
C THR A 162 -0.97 2.26 9.21
N PRO A 163 0.24 1.95 8.73
CA PRO A 163 1.12 2.95 8.12
C PRO A 163 0.53 3.54 6.84
N VAL A 164 0.56 4.86 6.72
CA VAL A 164 0.18 5.64 5.54
C VAL A 164 1.42 6.35 5.04
N VAL A 165 1.99 5.89 3.95
CA VAL A 165 3.31 6.30 3.44
C VAL A 165 3.15 7.32 2.32
N ALA A 166 3.64 8.54 2.53
CA ALA A 166 3.84 9.54 1.50
C ALA A 166 5.17 9.28 0.76
N THR A 167 5.17 9.43 -0.56
CA THR A 167 6.30 9.08 -1.42
C THR A 167 7.35 10.19 -1.53
N ILE A 168 7.86 10.58 -0.38
CA ILE A 168 9.03 11.44 -0.19
C ILE A 168 10.13 10.58 0.44
N ALA A 169 11.34 10.67 -0.08
CA ALA A 169 12.50 9.93 0.40
C ALA A 169 13.65 10.88 0.71
N GLN A 170 14.52 10.50 1.64
CA GLN A 170 15.78 11.21 1.88
C GLN A 170 16.87 10.78 0.89
N GLY A 171 17.88 11.62 0.70
CA GLY A 171 19.04 11.29 -0.11
C GLY A 171 19.88 10.17 0.49
N ALA A 172 20.39 9.28 -0.38
CA ALA A 172 21.24 8.17 0.04
C ALA A 172 22.65 8.63 0.41
N GLU A 173 23.16 9.67 -0.26
CA GLU A 173 24.49 10.24 0.00
C GLU A 173 24.42 11.41 1.00
N ASP A 174 23.40 12.25 0.87
CA ASP A 174 23.15 13.39 1.76
C ASP A 174 21.71 13.28 2.31
N PRO A 175 21.52 12.91 3.58
CA PRO A 175 20.20 12.79 4.20
C PRO A 175 19.40 14.10 4.28
N THR A 176 20.02 15.25 4.06
CA THR A 176 19.32 16.55 4.00
C THR A 176 18.65 16.81 2.63
N GLN A 177 19.07 16.08 1.62
CA GLN A 177 18.43 16.10 0.30
C GLN A 177 17.08 15.37 0.34
N VAL A 178 16.11 15.93 -0.35
CA VAL A 178 14.75 15.38 -0.42
C VAL A 178 14.39 15.05 -1.85
N TYR A 179 13.82 13.89 -2.05
CA TYR A 179 13.38 13.41 -3.35
C TYR A 179 11.91 13.00 -3.35
N SER A 180 11.20 13.40 -4.39
CA SER A 180 9.89 12.83 -4.72
C SER A 180 10.09 11.55 -5.51
N VAL A 181 9.51 10.45 -5.05
CA VAL A 181 9.66 9.13 -5.67
C VAL A 181 8.32 8.58 -6.17
N SER A 182 8.38 7.70 -7.16
CA SER A 182 7.18 7.08 -7.75
C SER A 182 6.41 6.25 -6.74
N ALA A 183 5.10 6.51 -6.58
CA ALA A 183 4.23 5.73 -5.70
C ALA A 183 4.15 4.25 -6.13
N ASN A 184 4.14 3.98 -7.44
CA ASN A 184 4.12 2.61 -7.96
C ASN A 184 5.39 1.85 -7.59
N HIS A 185 6.55 2.48 -7.81
CA HIS A 185 7.85 1.87 -7.46
C HIS A 185 8.00 1.73 -5.95
N THR A 186 7.59 2.74 -5.17
CA THR A 186 7.64 2.68 -3.71
C THR A 186 6.78 1.54 -3.17
N ALA A 187 5.55 1.42 -3.64
CA ALA A 187 4.65 0.34 -3.22
C ALA A 187 5.19 -1.04 -3.59
N ALA A 188 5.76 -1.20 -4.79
CA ALA A 188 6.36 -2.45 -5.21
C ALA A 188 7.59 -2.83 -4.36
N LYS A 189 8.51 -1.89 -4.12
CA LYS A 189 9.69 -2.13 -3.28
C LYS A 189 9.32 -2.39 -1.82
N LEU A 190 8.32 -1.68 -1.27
CA LEU A 190 7.79 -1.94 0.07
C LEU A 190 7.13 -3.32 0.16
N ALA A 191 6.37 -3.72 -0.87
CA ALA A 191 5.76 -5.05 -0.89
C ALA A 191 6.83 -6.17 -0.85
N VAL A 192 7.95 -5.99 -1.55
CA VAL A 192 9.08 -6.92 -1.51
C VAL A 192 9.77 -6.90 -0.15
N ALA A 193 10.09 -5.72 0.39
CA ALA A 193 10.79 -5.57 1.67
C ALA A 193 9.99 -6.17 2.83
N LEU A 194 8.66 -5.97 2.84
CA LEU A 194 7.74 -6.48 3.85
C LEU A 194 7.27 -7.92 3.59
N LYS A 195 7.72 -8.56 2.51
CA LYS A 195 7.24 -9.88 2.07
C LYS A 195 5.71 -9.93 2.03
N ALA A 196 5.10 -8.88 1.47
CA ALA A 196 3.65 -8.74 1.43
C ALA A 196 3.00 -9.86 0.62
N GLU A 197 1.90 -10.38 1.10
CA GLU A 197 1.10 -11.40 0.41
C GLU A 197 0.47 -10.85 -0.87
N LYS A 198 0.12 -9.55 -0.88
CA LYS A 198 -0.43 -8.85 -2.04
C LYS A 198 0.02 -7.40 -2.11
N LEU A 199 0.15 -6.94 -3.36
CA LEU A 199 0.20 -5.53 -3.73
C LEU A 199 -1.06 -5.21 -4.54
N ILE A 200 -1.82 -4.21 -4.10
CA ILE A 200 -3.05 -3.73 -4.73
C ILE A 200 -2.79 -2.32 -5.25
N HIS A 201 -3.02 -2.10 -6.53
CA HIS A 201 -3.01 -0.77 -7.14
C HIS A 201 -4.44 -0.30 -7.35
N LEU A 202 -4.80 0.82 -6.74
CA LEU A 202 -6.04 1.53 -7.03
C LEU A 202 -5.77 2.50 -8.19
N VAL A 203 -6.48 2.33 -9.28
CA VAL A 203 -6.35 3.15 -10.48
C VAL A 203 -7.72 3.63 -10.93
N ALA A 204 -7.80 4.82 -11.54
CA ALA A 204 -9.03 5.26 -12.17
C ALA A 204 -9.31 4.39 -13.40
N ALA A 205 -10.57 3.96 -13.57
CA ALA A 205 -10.98 3.09 -14.69
C ALA A 205 -10.60 3.67 -16.07
N GLU A 206 -10.67 4.99 -16.21
CA GLU A 206 -10.26 5.72 -17.42
C GLU A 206 -8.78 5.52 -17.78
N GLN A 207 -7.90 5.37 -16.78
CA GLN A 207 -6.48 5.13 -17.00
C GLN A 207 -6.19 3.71 -17.50
N LEU A 208 -7.05 2.74 -17.18
CA LEU A 208 -6.93 1.36 -17.66
C LEU A 208 -7.34 1.23 -19.13
N LEU A 209 -8.30 2.05 -19.58
CA LEU A 209 -8.82 2.01 -20.95
C LEU A 209 -7.87 2.58 -22.00
N HIS A 210 -6.88 3.40 -21.57
CA HIS A 210 -5.89 4.02 -22.46
C HIS A 210 -4.50 3.40 -22.34
N ALA A 211 -4.30 2.37 -21.51
CA ALA A 211 -3.05 1.63 -21.50
C ALA A 211 -2.91 0.81 -22.80
N PRO A 212 -1.76 0.80 -23.47
CA PRO A 212 -1.50 -0.16 -24.55
C PRO A 212 -1.73 -1.56 -23.96
N GLN A 213 -2.43 -2.39 -24.73
CA GLN A 213 -2.95 -3.69 -24.28
C GLN A 213 -1.92 -4.43 -23.40
N ALA A 214 -2.20 -4.45 -22.10
CA ALA A 214 -1.43 -5.28 -21.18
C ALA A 214 -1.62 -6.77 -21.59
N PRO A 215 -0.59 -7.59 -21.43
CA PRO A 215 -0.77 -9.03 -21.64
C PRO A 215 -1.96 -9.53 -20.79
N PRO A 216 -2.70 -10.53 -21.26
CA PRO A 216 -3.86 -11.04 -20.54
C PRO A 216 -3.47 -11.38 -19.08
N PRO A 217 -4.36 -11.14 -18.13
CA PRO A 217 -4.08 -11.47 -16.74
C PRO A 217 -3.71 -12.96 -16.65
N PRO A 218 -2.75 -13.32 -15.78
CA PRO A 218 -2.42 -14.72 -15.58
C PRO A 218 -3.72 -15.48 -15.22
N PRO A 219 -3.86 -16.73 -15.68
CA PRO A 219 -5.03 -17.53 -15.39
C PRO A 219 -5.28 -17.57 -13.88
N PRO A 220 -6.54 -17.63 -13.43
CA PRO A 220 -6.85 -17.70 -12.01
C PRO A 220 -6.11 -18.88 -11.41
N VAL A 221 -5.40 -18.61 -10.31
CA VAL A 221 -4.68 -19.65 -9.57
C VAL A 221 -5.71 -20.72 -9.18
N PRO A 222 -5.55 -21.98 -9.60
CA PRO A 222 -6.49 -23.02 -9.22
C PRO A 222 -6.59 -23.09 -7.70
N PRO A 223 -7.78 -23.43 -7.15
CA PRO A 223 -7.92 -23.60 -5.71
C PRO A 223 -6.89 -24.61 -5.22
N PRO A 224 -6.32 -24.39 -4.03
CA PRO A 224 -5.34 -25.32 -3.48
C PRO A 224 -5.95 -26.73 -3.46
N SER A 225 -5.21 -27.72 -3.97
CA SER A 225 -5.61 -29.11 -3.93
C SER A 225 -5.99 -29.48 -2.49
N PRO A 226 -7.06 -30.24 -2.27
CA PRO A 226 -7.43 -30.68 -0.93
C PRO A 226 -6.22 -31.36 -0.27
N VAL A 227 -5.89 -30.91 0.93
CA VAL A 227 -4.81 -31.48 1.73
C VAL A 227 -5.11 -32.95 1.95
N ALA A 228 -4.23 -33.83 1.48
CA ALA A 228 -4.39 -35.27 1.73
C ALA A 228 -4.52 -35.53 3.24
N PRO A 229 -5.44 -36.40 3.65
CA PRO A 229 -5.58 -36.75 5.07
C PRO A 229 -4.25 -37.32 5.60
N PRO A 230 -3.90 -37.03 6.86
CA PRO A 230 -2.69 -37.56 7.45
C PRO A 230 -2.70 -39.10 7.41
N PRO A 231 -1.53 -39.74 7.18
CA PRO A 231 -1.46 -41.18 7.16
C PRO A 231 -1.93 -41.77 8.47
N PRO A 232 -2.62 -42.96 8.49
CA PRO A 232 -3.11 -43.58 9.69
C PRO A 232 -1.93 -43.86 10.65
N HIS A 233 -2.15 -43.51 11.92
CA HIS A 233 -1.18 -43.75 12.98
C HIS A 233 -0.79 -45.25 13.00
N ARG A 234 0.50 -45.52 12.74
CA ARG A 234 1.07 -46.84 12.94
C ARG A 234 0.97 -47.21 14.44
N THR A 235 0.09 -48.09 14.77
CA THR A 235 0.06 -48.73 16.09
C THR A 235 1.36 -49.55 16.25
N LEU A 236 2.20 -49.11 17.19
CA LEU A 236 3.38 -49.87 17.59
C LEU A 236 2.93 -51.22 18.22
N PRO A 237 3.54 -52.36 17.87
CA PRO A 237 3.23 -53.62 18.49
C PRO A 237 3.63 -53.61 19.99
N ARG A 238 2.70 -54.05 20.86
CA ARG A 238 2.98 -54.26 22.27
C ARG A 238 4.10 -55.25 22.45
N ALA A 239 5.18 -54.85 23.09
CA ALA A 239 6.23 -55.76 23.55
C ALA A 239 5.64 -56.69 24.59
N HIS A 240 5.65 -58.00 24.30
CA HIS A 240 5.41 -59.05 25.28
C HIS A 240 6.57 -59.06 26.29
N ALA A 241 6.31 -58.65 27.53
CA ALA A 241 7.17 -59.01 28.64
C ALA A 241 7.10 -60.53 28.85
N ARG A 242 8.22 -61.21 28.71
CA ARG A 242 8.42 -62.57 29.26
C ARG A 242 9.07 -62.42 30.62
N GLN A 243 8.54 -63.23 31.52
CA GLN A 243 9.02 -63.48 32.87
C GLN A 243 10.48 -63.92 32.91
#